data_4f59f388b1e3193ac22ca3a4380965a2
#
_entry.id   4f59f388b1e3193ac22ca3a4380965a2
#
_cell.length_a   1.000
_cell.length_b   1.000
_cell.length_c   1.000
_cell.angle_alpha   90.00
_cell.angle_beta   90.00
_cell.angle_gamma   90.00
#
_symmetry.space_group_name_H-M   'P 1'
#
loop_
_entity.id
_entity.type
_entity.pdbx_description
1 polymer ?
#
loop_
_entity_poly.entity_id
_entity_poly.type
_entity_poly.pdbx_seq_one_letter_code
_entity_poly.pdbx_strand_id
1 'polypeptide(L)'
;PRGNTIPCLTCKNEKSGCTACMDVCPVNAIEVEEDSIEILDSCRKCGLCAATCPTEAIISPRLAPKNVYDDIVSAATSHETAYVTCTRALKRMPRENEVVVACVGDITAETWFSVLADYPNVSVYLPLGVCDKCRNTGGEDILGEAIAKAEEWSGTGMGLEVDPKSLKCHKRREYERKEYMEKIARTTGLTVTKLNPATQKLKAHRHQITQLERTLNTMCGTTTTKRRRSLTHGRQLVLSTLQNHPELAQNMQVSTPECDFDKCTSCGECVNVCPTFACDLVGSG
;
A
#
# COMPACT_ATOMS: atom_id res chain seq x y z
N PRO A 1 12.38 -3.84 -9.27
CA PRO A 1 10.97 -3.84 -9.75
C PRO A 1 10.79 -4.76 -10.93
N ARG A 2 9.55 -5.11 -11.22
CA ARG A 2 9.13 -5.88 -12.39
C ARG A 2 7.90 -5.22 -12.98
N GLY A 3 7.83 -5.13 -14.32
CA GLY A 3 6.66 -4.64 -15.03
C GLY A 3 5.68 -5.79 -15.34
N ASN A 4 4.39 -5.49 -15.25
CA ASN A 4 3.31 -6.35 -15.70
C ASN A 4 2.45 -5.57 -16.69
N THR A 5 2.44 -5.99 -17.93
CA THR A 5 1.75 -5.30 -19.03
C THR A 5 0.21 -5.40 -18.93
N ILE A 6 -0.30 -6.45 -18.26
CA ILE A 6 -1.75 -6.68 -18.16
C ILE A 6 -2.50 -5.51 -17.50
N PRO A 7 -2.08 -4.95 -16.34
CA PRO A 7 -2.75 -3.80 -15.75
C PRO A 7 -2.20 -2.45 -16.25
N CYS A 8 -1.16 -2.41 -17.08
CA CYS A 8 -0.60 -1.15 -17.56
C CYS A 8 -1.56 -0.42 -18.49
N LEU A 9 -1.80 0.87 -18.24
CA LEU A 9 -2.70 1.68 -19.04
C LEU A 9 -2.18 1.84 -20.48
N THR A 10 -0.90 2.16 -20.65
CA THR A 10 -0.28 2.36 -21.96
C THR A 10 -0.22 1.07 -22.77
N CYS A 11 0.17 -0.07 -22.15
CA CYS A 11 0.14 -1.37 -22.81
C CYS A 11 -1.28 -1.85 -23.16
N LYS A 12 -2.30 -1.33 -22.48
CA LYS A 12 -3.71 -1.65 -22.79
C LYS A 12 -4.28 -0.80 -23.91
N ASN A 13 -3.87 0.45 -23.96
CA ASN A 13 -4.35 1.40 -24.94
C ASN A 13 -3.32 2.52 -25.11
N GLU A 14 -2.70 2.59 -26.28
CA GLU A 14 -1.74 3.62 -26.64
C GLU A 14 -2.27 5.05 -26.41
N LYS A 15 -3.57 5.26 -26.62
CA LYS A 15 -4.22 6.57 -26.43
C LYS A 15 -4.31 6.98 -24.95
N SER A 16 -3.98 6.10 -24.00
CA SER A 16 -4.02 6.44 -22.58
C SER A 16 -2.99 7.51 -22.20
N GLY A 17 -1.86 7.56 -22.91
CA GLY A 17 -0.77 8.53 -22.67
C GLY A 17 -0.20 8.48 -21.24
N CYS A 18 -0.36 7.39 -20.51
CA CYS A 18 0.14 7.29 -19.14
C CYS A 18 1.66 7.17 -19.10
N THR A 19 2.34 8.15 -18.50
CA THR A 19 3.81 8.22 -18.34
C THR A 19 4.26 8.22 -16.88
N ALA A 20 3.33 8.08 -15.92
CA ALA A 20 3.57 8.27 -14.49
C ALA A 20 4.82 7.58 -13.92
N CYS A 21 5.11 6.35 -14.34
CA CYS A 21 6.28 5.61 -13.87
C CYS A 21 7.59 6.10 -14.51
N MET A 22 7.54 6.61 -15.73
CA MET A 22 8.70 7.17 -16.45
C MET A 22 9.05 8.54 -15.89
N ASP A 23 8.04 9.41 -15.68
CA ASP A 23 8.21 10.79 -15.20
C ASP A 23 8.85 10.85 -13.82
N VAL A 24 8.51 9.89 -12.95
CA VAL A 24 9.03 9.82 -11.58
C VAL A 24 10.40 9.16 -11.47
N CYS A 25 10.91 8.55 -12.54
CA CYS A 25 12.14 7.80 -12.49
C CYS A 25 13.38 8.71 -12.47
N PRO A 26 14.15 8.78 -11.37
CA PRO A 26 15.28 9.72 -11.25
C PRO A 26 16.47 9.42 -12.16
N VAL A 27 16.42 8.34 -12.92
CA VAL A 27 17.48 7.88 -13.84
C VAL A 27 16.94 7.42 -15.20
N ASN A 28 15.68 7.70 -15.49
CA ASN A 28 15.02 7.32 -16.74
C ASN A 28 15.26 5.84 -17.10
N ALA A 29 15.12 4.94 -16.12
CA ALA A 29 15.39 3.52 -16.26
C ALA A 29 14.13 2.70 -16.58
N ILE A 30 13.08 3.31 -17.08
CA ILE A 30 11.83 2.63 -17.41
C ILE A 30 11.43 3.01 -18.82
N GLU A 31 11.22 2.00 -19.64
CA GLU A 31 10.72 2.10 -20.99
C GLU A 31 9.40 1.33 -21.06
N VAL A 32 8.35 1.97 -21.56
CA VAL A 32 7.03 1.37 -21.72
C VAL A 32 6.65 1.46 -23.20
N GLU A 33 6.47 0.31 -23.80
CA GLU A 33 5.97 0.14 -25.15
C GLU A 33 4.58 -0.52 -25.12
N GLU A 34 3.99 -0.75 -26.29
CA GLU A 34 2.64 -1.32 -26.42
C GLU A 34 2.48 -2.65 -25.67
N ASP A 35 3.47 -3.53 -25.74
CA ASP A 35 3.41 -4.88 -25.20
C ASP A 35 4.47 -5.16 -24.14
N SER A 36 5.29 -4.18 -23.78
CA SER A 36 6.42 -4.40 -22.88
C SER A 36 6.63 -3.27 -21.88
N ILE A 37 7.15 -3.65 -20.73
CA ILE A 37 7.67 -2.71 -19.71
C ILE A 37 9.08 -3.18 -19.40
N GLU A 38 10.07 -2.44 -19.86
CA GLU A 38 11.47 -2.74 -19.61
C GLU A 38 12.02 -1.88 -18.47
N ILE A 39 12.79 -2.49 -17.60
CA ILE A 39 13.47 -1.80 -16.50
C ILE A 39 14.96 -2.02 -16.67
N LEU A 40 15.64 -0.95 -17.06
CA LEU A 40 17.05 -0.94 -17.39
C LEU A 40 17.95 -1.22 -16.18
N ASP A 41 19.17 -1.66 -16.41
CA ASP A 41 20.17 -1.95 -15.36
C ASP A 41 20.57 -0.72 -14.54
N SER A 42 20.37 0.50 -15.08
CA SER A 42 20.57 1.78 -14.38
C SER A 42 19.60 1.96 -13.22
N CYS A 43 18.57 1.13 -13.07
CA CYS A 43 17.53 1.21 -12.06
C CYS A 43 18.10 1.20 -10.62
N ARG A 44 17.81 2.24 -9.85
CA ARG A 44 18.22 2.39 -8.44
C ARG A 44 17.42 1.60 -7.44
N LYS A 45 16.36 0.93 -7.85
CA LYS A 45 15.46 0.14 -7.00
C LYS A 45 14.83 0.96 -5.87
N CYS A 46 14.57 2.26 -6.11
CA CYS A 46 13.99 3.17 -5.12
C CYS A 46 12.48 2.94 -4.88
N GLY A 47 11.76 2.37 -5.86
CA GLY A 47 10.34 2.02 -5.73
C GLY A 47 9.36 3.11 -6.16
N LEU A 48 9.80 4.36 -6.38
CA LEU A 48 8.90 5.48 -6.70
C LEU A 48 7.93 5.19 -7.85
N CYS A 49 8.40 4.49 -8.87
CA CYS A 49 7.57 4.09 -10.00
C CYS A 49 6.44 3.10 -9.62
N ALA A 50 6.64 2.30 -8.58
CA ALA A 50 5.61 1.39 -8.08
C ALA A 50 4.56 2.16 -7.26
N ALA A 51 4.99 3.15 -6.47
CA ALA A 51 4.10 3.98 -5.67
C ALA A 51 3.20 4.88 -6.54
N THR A 52 3.75 5.38 -7.65
CA THR A 52 3.03 6.32 -8.54
C THR A 52 2.13 5.59 -9.55
N CYS A 53 2.33 4.29 -9.77
CA CYS A 53 1.56 3.54 -10.76
C CYS A 53 0.09 3.36 -10.33
N PRO A 54 -0.89 3.94 -11.05
CA PRO A 54 -2.29 3.92 -10.63
C PRO A 54 -2.94 2.52 -10.67
N THR A 55 -2.28 1.57 -11.34
CA THR A 55 -2.80 0.22 -11.56
C THR A 55 -1.89 -0.88 -11.00
N GLU A 56 -0.85 -0.49 -10.25
CA GLU A 56 0.18 -1.41 -9.75
C GLU A 56 0.80 -2.30 -10.85
N ALA A 57 0.93 -1.75 -12.07
CA ALA A 57 1.60 -2.44 -13.18
C ALA A 57 3.10 -2.68 -12.91
N ILE A 58 3.72 -1.82 -12.10
CA ILE A 58 5.10 -1.99 -11.65
C ILE A 58 5.09 -2.45 -10.20
N ILE A 59 5.67 -3.60 -9.95
CA ILE A 59 5.74 -4.21 -8.62
C ILE A 59 7.20 -4.33 -8.17
N SER A 60 7.48 -3.89 -6.96
CA SER A 60 8.72 -4.16 -6.26
C SER A 60 8.47 -5.22 -5.18
N PRO A 61 8.95 -6.47 -5.34
CA PRO A 61 8.61 -7.55 -4.41
C PRO A 61 9.00 -7.29 -2.95
N ARG A 62 10.08 -6.50 -2.73
CA ARG A 62 10.54 -6.14 -1.38
C ARG A 62 9.73 -4.99 -0.77
N LEU A 63 9.14 -4.15 -1.62
CA LEU A 63 8.43 -2.93 -1.27
C LEU A 63 6.93 -3.06 -1.62
N ALA A 64 6.43 -4.29 -1.72
CA ALA A 64 5.02 -4.52 -1.91
C ALA A 64 4.23 -3.89 -0.75
N PRO A 65 3.16 -3.14 -1.00
CA PRO A 65 2.39 -2.41 0.01
C PRO A 65 2.06 -3.25 1.24
N LYS A 66 1.70 -4.52 1.02
CA LYS A 66 1.40 -5.46 2.10
C LYS A 66 2.60 -5.77 3.00
N ASN A 67 3.80 -5.94 2.43
CA ASN A 67 4.99 -6.26 3.21
C ASN A 67 5.41 -5.06 4.06
N VAL A 68 5.38 -3.87 3.47
CA VAL A 68 5.67 -2.61 4.18
C VAL A 68 4.66 -2.38 5.30
N TYR A 69 3.37 -2.61 5.04
CA TYR A 69 2.32 -2.54 6.05
C TYR A 69 2.57 -3.53 7.20
N ASP A 70 2.86 -4.80 6.90
CA ASP A 70 3.13 -5.83 7.90
C ASP A 70 4.33 -5.45 8.80
N ASP A 71 5.40 -4.88 8.22
CA ASP A 71 6.59 -4.43 8.96
C ASP A 71 6.26 -3.23 9.88
N ILE A 72 5.51 -2.25 9.38
CA ILE A 72 5.07 -1.09 10.16
C ILE A 72 4.17 -1.54 11.33
N VAL A 73 3.20 -2.39 11.07
CA VAL A 73 2.29 -2.93 12.08
C VAL A 73 3.04 -3.71 13.16
N SER A 74 4.04 -4.48 12.77
CA SER A 74 4.88 -5.21 13.73
C SER A 74 5.61 -4.25 14.68
N ALA A 75 6.21 -3.19 14.15
CA ALA A 75 6.90 -2.17 14.94
C ALA A 75 5.91 -1.39 15.84
N ALA A 76 4.79 -0.92 15.27
CA ALA A 76 3.78 -0.12 15.98
C ALA A 76 3.07 -0.89 17.09
N THR A 77 2.89 -2.21 16.92
CA THR A 77 2.26 -3.03 17.94
C THR A 77 3.19 -3.31 19.13
N SER A 78 4.49 -3.40 18.87
CA SER A 78 5.48 -3.77 19.88
C SER A 78 6.03 -2.57 20.67
N HIS A 79 5.92 -1.35 20.13
CA HIS A 79 6.52 -0.15 20.69
C HIS A 79 5.51 0.98 20.90
N GLU A 80 5.81 1.90 21.81
CA GLU A 80 4.97 3.11 22.05
C GLU A 80 4.90 3.98 20.80
N THR A 81 6.01 4.12 20.08
CA THR A 81 6.08 4.84 18.82
C THR A 81 6.91 4.02 17.84
N ALA A 82 6.40 3.87 16.62
CA ALA A 82 7.13 3.30 15.49
C ALA A 82 7.49 4.40 14.50
N TYR A 83 8.67 4.29 13.91
CA TYR A 83 9.16 5.26 12.93
C TYR A 83 9.37 4.58 11.58
N VAL A 84 8.90 5.25 10.55
CA VAL A 84 9.18 4.86 9.16
C VAL A 84 10.17 5.84 8.57
N THR A 85 11.22 5.33 7.98
CA THR A 85 12.32 6.15 7.46
C THR A 85 12.96 5.50 6.24
N CYS A 86 13.88 6.21 5.60
CA CYS A 86 14.64 5.66 4.48
C CYS A 86 16.12 5.42 4.84
N THR A 87 16.78 4.60 4.03
CA THR A 87 18.21 4.30 4.18
C THR A 87 19.10 5.55 4.13
N ARG A 88 18.64 6.63 3.49
CA ARG A 88 19.39 7.88 3.38
C ARG A 88 19.27 8.75 4.63
N ALA A 89 18.11 8.74 5.27
CA ALA A 89 17.84 9.52 6.47
C ALA A 89 18.51 8.89 7.71
N LEU A 90 18.47 7.56 7.80
CA LEU A 90 19.01 6.83 8.93
C LEU A 90 20.50 6.49 8.70
N LYS A 91 21.39 7.24 9.35
CA LYS A 91 22.86 7.08 9.21
C LYS A 91 23.48 6.07 10.20
N ARG A 92 22.68 5.24 10.83
CA ARG A 92 23.06 4.21 11.80
C ARG A 92 22.23 2.94 11.60
N MET A 93 22.56 1.90 12.31
CA MET A 93 21.73 0.68 12.32
C MET A 93 20.33 0.99 12.87
N PRO A 94 19.27 0.45 12.24
CA PRO A 94 17.91 0.65 12.70
C PRO A 94 17.68 0.00 14.06
N ARG A 95 16.80 0.61 14.85
CA ARG A 95 16.26 0.03 16.08
C ARG A 95 15.04 -0.83 15.76
N GLU A 96 14.58 -1.61 16.73
CA GLU A 96 13.45 -2.54 16.56
C GLU A 96 12.12 -1.84 16.19
N ASN A 97 11.96 -0.57 16.52
CA ASN A 97 10.78 0.26 16.20
C ASN A 97 10.97 1.13 14.96
N GLU A 98 12.03 0.94 14.20
CA GLU A 98 12.32 1.72 12.99
C GLU A 98 12.23 0.83 11.75
N VAL A 99 11.26 1.12 10.90
CA VAL A 99 11.07 0.47 9.61
C VAL A 99 11.82 1.27 8.55
N VAL A 100 12.81 0.64 7.92
CA VAL A 100 13.68 1.30 6.96
C VAL A 100 13.38 0.82 5.55
N VAL A 101 12.93 1.73 4.70
CA VAL A 101 12.67 1.49 3.28
C VAL A 101 13.75 2.11 2.39
N ALA A 102 13.76 1.78 1.12
CA ALA A 102 14.72 2.36 0.17
C ALA A 102 14.48 3.86 -0.02
N CYS A 103 13.21 4.26 -0.13
CA CYS A 103 12.74 5.64 -0.17
C CYS A 103 11.35 5.69 0.49
N VAL A 104 11.10 6.68 1.34
CA VAL A 104 9.78 6.84 1.98
C VAL A 104 8.68 7.20 0.98
N GLY A 105 9.02 7.80 -0.15
CA GLY A 105 8.10 8.06 -1.27
C GLY A 105 7.63 6.80 -2.02
N ASP A 106 8.18 5.63 -1.69
CA ASP A 106 7.71 4.35 -2.23
C ASP A 106 6.45 3.81 -1.53
N ILE A 107 6.07 4.40 -0.41
CA ILE A 107 4.91 3.95 0.36
C ILE A 107 3.66 4.66 -0.15
N THR A 108 2.71 3.89 -0.63
CA THR A 108 1.48 4.39 -1.24
C THR A 108 0.51 5.00 -0.23
N ALA A 109 -0.39 5.88 -0.71
CA ALA A 109 -1.45 6.48 0.10
C ALA A 109 -2.35 5.41 0.75
N GLU A 110 -2.62 4.31 0.06
CA GLU A 110 -3.41 3.19 0.58
C GLU A 110 -2.74 2.52 1.78
N THR A 111 -1.41 2.39 1.72
CA THR A 111 -0.63 1.84 2.85
C THR A 111 -0.66 2.78 4.04
N TRP A 112 -0.42 4.08 3.81
CA TRP A 112 -0.50 5.11 4.87
C TRP A 112 -1.89 5.21 5.49
N PHE A 113 -2.94 5.20 4.67
CA PHE A 113 -4.33 5.17 5.14
C PHE A 113 -4.59 4.00 6.09
N SER A 114 -4.21 2.80 5.69
CA SER A 114 -4.41 1.60 6.51
C SER A 114 -3.60 1.63 7.81
N VAL A 115 -2.41 2.26 7.78
CA VAL A 115 -1.59 2.46 8.97
C VAL A 115 -2.23 3.48 9.90
N LEU A 116 -2.64 4.66 9.39
CA LEU A 116 -3.21 5.73 10.20
C LEU A 116 -4.53 5.34 10.86
N ALA A 117 -5.36 4.56 10.17
CA ALA A 117 -6.63 4.10 10.70
C ALA A 117 -6.48 3.22 11.97
N ASP A 118 -5.46 2.38 12.01
CA ASP A 118 -5.27 1.41 13.11
C ASP A 118 -4.13 1.78 14.08
N TYR A 119 -3.13 2.57 13.64
CA TYR A 119 -1.88 2.79 14.36
C TYR A 119 -1.45 4.26 14.40
N PRO A 120 -2.16 5.11 15.18
CA PRO A 120 -1.83 6.53 15.29
C PRO A 120 -0.46 6.80 15.95
N ASN A 121 0.19 5.77 16.47
CA ASN A 121 1.52 5.84 17.06
C ASN A 121 2.66 5.65 16.04
N VAL A 122 2.37 5.71 14.75
CA VAL A 122 3.36 5.69 13.68
C VAL A 122 3.73 7.11 13.29
N SER A 123 5.02 7.36 13.10
CA SER A 123 5.55 8.64 12.64
C SER A 123 6.57 8.44 11.53
N VAL A 124 6.69 9.38 10.62
CA VAL A 124 7.74 9.42 9.62
C VAL A 124 8.95 10.15 10.20
N TYR A 125 10.13 9.53 10.12
CA TYR A 125 11.38 10.20 10.44
C TYR A 125 12.10 10.62 9.15
N LEU A 126 12.18 11.93 8.91
CA LEU A 126 12.83 12.50 7.74
C LEU A 126 13.53 13.82 8.11
N PRO A 127 14.85 13.81 8.33
CA PRO A 127 15.62 15.04 8.61
C PRO A 127 15.52 16.04 7.46
N LEU A 128 15.42 17.33 7.80
CA LEU A 128 15.35 18.41 6.83
C LEU A 128 16.52 18.39 5.84
N GLY A 129 16.26 18.62 4.58
CA GLY A 129 17.26 18.71 3.50
C GLY A 129 17.95 17.39 3.14
N VAL A 130 17.45 16.25 3.63
CA VAL A 130 17.98 14.92 3.24
C VAL A 130 17.61 14.61 1.79
N CYS A 131 16.41 14.96 1.39
CA CYS A 131 15.90 14.71 0.03
C CYS A 131 16.54 15.60 -1.02
N ASP A 132 16.92 16.85 -0.69
CA ASP A 132 17.63 17.77 -1.61
C ASP A 132 18.94 17.20 -2.13
N LYS A 133 19.63 16.42 -1.28
CA LYS A 133 20.92 15.79 -1.59
C LYS A 133 20.77 14.30 -1.93
N CYS A 134 19.54 13.84 -2.10
CA CYS A 134 19.26 12.45 -2.41
C CYS A 134 19.42 12.18 -3.91
N ARG A 135 19.86 10.96 -4.22
CA ARG A 135 19.91 10.50 -5.60
C ARG A 135 18.51 10.19 -6.17
N ASN A 136 17.54 9.95 -5.29
CA ASN A 136 16.14 9.65 -5.66
C ASN A 136 15.35 10.97 -5.52
N THR A 137 15.48 11.83 -6.53
CA THR A 137 14.75 13.10 -6.59
C THR A 137 13.24 12.85 -6.65
N GLY A 138 12.43 13.78 -6.11
CA GLY A 138 10.95 13.69 -6.12
C GLY A 138 10.33 12.78 -5.05
N GLY A 139 11.15 12.07 -4.25
CA GLY A 139 10.62 11.16 -3.23
C GLY A 139 9.90 11.86 -2.07
N GLU A 140 10.25 13.11 -1.77
CA GLU A 140 9.60 13.93 -0.74
C GLU A 140 8.23 14.42 -1.21
N ASP A 141 8.12 14.86 -2.45
CA ASP A 141 6.86 15.32 -3.03
C ASP A 141 5.83 14.18 -3.08
N ILE A 142 6.25 13.00 -3.55
CA ILE A 142 5.40 11.81 -3.60
C ILE A 142 4.96 11.40 -2.19
N LEU A 143 5.86 11.44 -1.20
CA LEU A 143 5.51 11.18 0.19
C LEU A 143 4.47 12.18 0.69
N GLY A 144 4.68 13.47 0.42
CA GLY A 144 3.76 14.54 0.83
C GLY A 144 2.35 14.33 0.27
N GLU A 145 2.24 14.04 -1.02
CA GLU A 145 0.96 13.73 -1.67
C GLU A 145 0.31 12.46 -1.09
N ALA A 146 1.09 11.41 -0.87
CA ALA A 146 0.59 10.16 -0.32
C ALA A 146 0.09 10.31 1.13
N ILE A 147 0.82 11.07 1.97
CA ILE A 147 0.40 11.36 3.34
C ILE A 147 -0.85 12.25 3.35
N ALA A 148 -0.86 13.34 2.60
CA ALA A 148 -2.00 14.25 2.54
C ALA A 148 -3.30 13.50 2.18
N LYS A 149 -3.23 12.62 1.21
CA LYS A 149 -4.35 11.78 0.80
C LYS A 149 -4.76 10.77 1.89
N ALA A 150 -3.78 10.17 2.55
CA ALA A 150 -4.05 9.22 3.64
C ALA A 150 -4.69 9.91 4.87
N GLU A 151 -4.24 11.13 5.19
CA GLU A 151 -4.81 11.96 6.26
C GLU A 151 -6.25 12.39 5.94
N GLU A 152 -6.52 12.80 4.69
CA GLU A 152 -7.87 13.11 4.22
C GLU A 152 -8.80 11.91 4.43
N TRP A 153 -8.37 10.72 4.04
CA TRP A 153 -9.19 9.50 4.13
C TRP A 153 -9.38 8.99 5.57
N SER A 154 -8.33 9.08 6.40
CA SER A 154 -8.37 8.56 7.78
C SER A 154 -8.91 9.56 8.79
N GLY A 155 -8.85 10.87 8.48
CA GLY A 155 -9.14 11.93 9.44
C GLY A 155 -8.09 12.04 10.55
N THR A 156 -6.92 11.37 10.40
CA THR A 156 -5.86 11.32 11.41
C THR A 156 -4.56 11.84 10.82
N GLY A 157 -3.89 12.76 11.53
CA GLY A 157 -2.61 13.34 11.10
C GLY A 157 -1.44 12.39 11.31
N MET A 158 -0.47 12.45 10.40
CA MET A 158 0.78 11.70 10.48
C MET A 158 1.80 12.44 11.34
N GLY A 159 2.42 11.76 12.30
CA GLY A 159 3.56 12.29 13.04
C GLY A 159 4.80 12.44 12.14
N LEU A 160 5.47 13.61 12.20
CA LEU A 160 6.71 13.86 11.49
C LEU A 160 7.82 14.21 12.46
N GLU A 161 8.91 13.45 12.43
CA GLU A 161 10.09 13.66 13.24
C GLU A 161 11.27 14.07 12.35
N VAL A 162 11.93 15.16 12.72
CA VAL A 162 13.07 15.70 11.97
C VAL A 162 14.41 15.60 12.73
N ASP A 163 14.34 15.58 14.07
CA ASP A 163 15.53 15.49 14.92
C ASP A 163 15.81 14.02 15.30
N PRO A 164 17.02 13.49 15.03
CA PRO A 164 17.38 12.14 15.44
C PRO A 164 17.35 11.92 16.96
N LYS A 165 17.40 13.00 17.76
CA LYS A 165 17.31 12.92 19.22
C LYS A 165 15.90 12.68 19.73
N SER A 166 14.88 13.00 18.95
CA SER A 166 13.48 12.75 19.29
C SER A 166 13.10 11.27 19.13
N LEU A 167 13.87 10.51 18.37
CA LEU A 167 13.62 9.08 18.14
C LEU A 167 13.85 8.27 19.41
N LYS A 168 12.77 7.79 20.00
CA LYS A 168 12.76 6.97 21.22
C LYS A 168 12.40 5.54 20.89
N CYS A 169 13.04 4.57 21.52
CA CYS A 169 12.71 3.15 21.38
C CYS A 169 12.22 2.61 22.73
N HIS A 170 10.99 2.98 23.08
CA HIS A 170 10.32 2.46 24.26
C HIS A 170 9.44 1.29 23.87
N LYS A 171 9.72 0.12 24.38
CA LYS A 171 8.80 -1.03 24.25
C LYS A 171 7.54 -0.73 25.07
N ARG A 172 6.36 -1.00 24.51
CA ARG A 172 5.14 -1.01 25.29
C ARG A 172 5.37 -1.95 26.47
N ARG A 173 5.02 -1.50 27.68
CA ARG A 173 5.18 -2.31 28.88
C ARG A 173 4.48 -3.65 28.70
N GLU A 174 5.25 -4.66 28.31
CA GLU A 174 4.78 -6.05 28.24
C GLU A 174 4.41 -6.56 29.64
N TYR A 175 4.78 -5.87 30.72
CA TYR A 175 4.69 -6.35 32.10
C TYR A 175 3.25 -6.63 32.53
N GLU A 176 2.34 -5.69 32.37
CA GLU A 176 0.92 -5.94 32.71
C GLU A 176 0.26 -6.92 31.76
N ARG A 177 0.68 -6.94 30.51
CA ARG A 177 0.17 -7.81 29.45
C ARG A 177 0.70 -9.22 29.61
N LYS A 178 1.97 -9.37 29.98
CA LYS A 178 2.59 -10.68 30.22
C LYS A 178 1.97 -11.34 31.46
N GLU A 179 1.78 -10.60 32.55
CA GLU A 179 1.07 -11.08 33.74
C GLU A 179 -0.39 -11.45 33.45
N TYR A 180 -1.10 -10.61 32.68
CA TYR A 180 -2.48 -10.88 32.28
C TYR A 180 -2.56 -12.11 31.37
N MET A 181 -1.63 -12.26 30.45
CA MET A 181 -1.54 -13.39 29.52
C MET A 181 -1.08 -14.67 30.21
N GLU A 182 -0.16 -14.58 31.16
CA GLU A 182 0.21 -15.71 32.01
C GLU A 182 -0.95 -16.16 32.91
N LYS A 183 -1.73 -15.22 33.42
CA LYS A 183 -2.97 -15.49 34.16
C LYS A 183 -4.00 -16.24 33.30
N ILE A 184 -4.24 -15.76 32.07
CA ILE A 184 -5.12 -16.44 31.10
C ILE A 184 -4.57 -17.81 30.73
N ALA A 185 -3.27 -17.90 30.43
CA ALA A 185 -2.64 -19.17 30.05
C ALA A 185 -2.74 -20.24 31.18
N ARG A 186 -2.57 -19.80 32.43
CA ARG A 186 -2.78 -20.68 33.61
C ARG A 186 -4.23 -21.12 33.77
N THR A 187 -5.17 -20.24 33.41
CA THR A 187 -6.62 -20.53 33.58
C THR A 187 -7.16 -21.38 32.41
N THR A 188 -6.60 -21.25 31.20
CA THR A 188 -7.11 -21.86 29.97
C THR A 188 -6.22 -22.98 29.40
N GLY A 189 -5.04 -23.19 29.97
CA GLY A 189 -4.07 -24.20 29.48
C GLY A 189 -3.45 -23.86 28.12
N LEU A 190 -3.62 -22.63 27.63
CA LEU A 190 -3.08 -22.19 26.35
C LEU A 190 -1.64 -21.67 26.49
N THR A 191 -0.75 -22.07 25.59
CA THR A 191 0.64 -21.61 25.59
C THR A 191 0.77 -20.15 25.12
N VAL A 192 1.61 -19.36 25.79
CA VAL A 192 1.82 -17.92 25.56
C VAL A 192 2.18 -17.58 24.09
N THR A 193 2.82 -18.50 23.39
CA THR A 193 3.20 -18.33 21.97
C THR A 193 2.02 -18.21 21.00
N LYS A 194 0.81 -18.65 21.40
CA LYS A 194 -0.40 -18.54 20.57
C LYS A 194 -1.14 -17.22 20.74
N LEU A 195 -0.71 -16.40 21.68
CA LEU A 195 -1.43 -15.22 22.15
C LEU A 195 -0.72 -13.88 21.81
N ASN A 196 0.28 -13.89 20.91
CA ASN A 196 0.91 -12.64 20.46
C ASN A 196 -0.09 -11.85 19.60
N PRO A 197 -0.58 -10.68 20.07
CA PRO A 197 -1.64 -9.94 19.37
C PRO A 197 -1.18 -9.31 18.06
N ALA A 198 0.12 -9.03 17.87
CA ALA A 198 0.64 -8.62 16.59
C ALA A 198 0.45 -9.74 15.56
N THR A 199 0.85 -10.96 15.91
CA THR A 199 0.69 -12.13 15.04
C THR A 199 -0.79 -12.45 14.78
N GLN A 200 -1.67 -12.21 15.76
CA GLN A 200 -3.10 -12.43 15.59
C GLN A 200 -3.73 -11.37 14.66
N LYS A 201 -3.39 -10.09 14.84
CA LYS A 201 -3.86 -9.01 13.95
C LYS A 201 -3.38 -9.24 12.50
N LEU A 202 -2.11 -9.59 12.29
CA LEU A 202 -1.57 -9.93 10.97
C LEU A 202 -2.27 -11.14 10.35
N LYS A 203 -2.54 -12.19 11.12
CA LYS A 203 -3.29 -13.36 10.65
C LYS A 203 -4.73 -13.02 10.31
N ALA A 204 -5.42 -12.24 11.16
CA ALA A 204 -6.78 -11.79 10.93
C ALA A 204 -6.87 -10.95 9.65
N HIS A 205 -5.96 -9.98 9.48
CA HIS A 205 -5.88 -9.15 8.29
C HIS A 205 -5.66 -9.97 7.00
N ARG A 206 -4.73 -10.92 7.01
CA ARG A 206 -4.52 -11.84 5.88
C ARG A 206 -5.74 -12.69 5.57
N HIS A 207 -6.45 -13.14 6.60
CA HIS A 207 -7.68 -13.92 6.43
C HIS A 207 -8.81 -13.09 5.80
N GLN A 208 -8.97 -11.84 6.24
CA GLN A 208 -9.95 -10.90 5.66
C GLN A 208 -9.67 -10.64 4.19
N ILE A 209 -8.41 -10.38 3.81
CA ILE A 209 -8.01 -10.20 2.40
C ILE A 209 -8.38 -11.44 1.57
N THR A 210 -8.09 -12.63 2.06
CA THR A 210 -8.41 -13.87 1.35
C THR A 210 -9.93 -14.10 1.21
N GLN A 211 -10.70 -13.72 2.22
CA GLN A 211 -12.17 -13.77 2.15
C GLN A 211 -12.71 -12.77 1.15
N LEU A 212 -12.20 -11.53 1.15
CA LEU A 212 -12.56 -10.50 0.17
C LEU A 212 -12.31 -10.95 -1.26
N GLU A 213 -11.13 -11.51 -1.53
CA GLU A 213 -10.81 -12.05 -2.85
C GLU A 213 -11.79 -13.15 -3.28
N ARG A 214 -12.18 -14.04 -2.37
CA ARG A 214 -13.17 -15.09 -2.63
C ARG A 214 -14.55 -14.50 -2.92
N THR A 215 -14.99 -13.54 -2.10
CA THR A 215 -16.29 -12.89 -2.26
C THR A 215 -16.37 -12.14 -3.59
N LEU A 216 -15.35 -11.38 -3.94
CA LEU A 216 -15.27 -10.65 -5.20
C LEU A 216 -15.25 -11.60 -6.40
N ASN A 217 -14.49 -12.69 -6.32
CA ASN A 217 -14.48 -13.71 -7.37
C ASN A 217 -15.86 -14.38 -7.54
N THR A 218 -16.63 -14.51 -6.45
CA THR A 218 -17.98 -15.07 -6.47
C THR A 218 -19.01 -14.07 -7.01
N MET A 219 -18.93 -12.80 -6.56
CA MET A 219 -19.86 -11.74 -7.00
C MET A 219 -19.65 -11.34 -8.46
N CYS A 220 -18.42 -11.41 -8.94
CA CYS A 220 -18.08 -11.08 -10.32
C CYS A 220 -18.41 -12.19 -11.32
N GLY A 221 -19.14 -13.23 -10.93
CA GLY A 221 -19.67 -14.30 -11.80
C GLY A 221 -18.60 -15.00 -12.63
N THR A 222 -18.43 -16.27 -12.44
CA THR A 222 -17.49 -17.12 -13.18
C THR A 222 -17.95 -17.43 -14.61
N THR A 223 -18.79 -16.61 -15.19
CA THR A 223 -19.29 -16.81 -16.55
C THR A 223 -18.26 -16.32 -17.58
N THR A 224 -17.57 -17.27 -18.15
CA THR A 224 -17.03 -17.33 -19.51
C THR A 224 -15.74 -16.61 -19.89
N THR A 225 -15.08 -15.84 -19.09
CA THR A 225 -13.73 -15.39 -19.43
C THR A 225 -12.71 -15.73 -18.35
N LYS A 226 -11.64 -16.46 -18.74
CA LYS A 226 -10.50 -16.90 -17.91
C LYS A 226 -9.66 -15.76 -17.29
N ARG A 227 -10.20 -14.55 -17.17
CA ARG A 227 -9.53 -13.40 -16.57
C ARG A 227 -9.80 -13.40 -15.07
N ARG A 228 -8.83 -13.84 -14.28
CA ARG A 228 -8.86 -13.69 -12.82
C ARG A 228 -8.84 -12.22 -12.48
N ARG A 229 -9.92 -11.71 -11.91
CA ARG A 229 -9.97 -10.40 -11.27
C ARG A 229 -9.24 -10.51 -9.94
N SER A 230 -7.99 -10.04 -9.88
CA SER A 230 -7.25 -9.92 -8.63
C SER A 230 -7.21 -8.45 -8.22
N LEU A 231 -7.54 -8.19 -6.96
CA LEU A 231 -7.34 -6.86 -6.39
C LEU A 231 -5.84 -6.57 -6.30
N THR A 232 -5.47 -5.33 -6.58
CA THR A 232 -4.13 -4.83 -6.30
C THR A 232 -3.87 -4.81 -4.79
N HIS A 233 -2.59 -4.82 -4.38
CA HIS A 233 -2.24 -4.87 -2.96
C HIS A 233 -2.75 -3.65 -2.18
N GLY A 234 -2.66 -2.45 -2.77
CA GLY A 234 -3.17 -1.23 -2.16
C GLY A 234 -4.69 -1.28 -1.97
N ARG A 235 -5.44 -1.72 -2.98
CA ARG A 235 -6.90 -1.89 -2.85
C ARG A 235 -7.32 -2.93 -1.82
N GLN A 236 -6.57 -4.01 -1.70
CA GLN A 236 -6.80 -5.01 -0.65
C GLN A 236 -6.66 -4.38 0.74
N LEU A 237 -5.62 -3.56 0.95
CA LEU A 237 -5.40 -2.84 2.20
C LEU A 237 -6.56 -1.90 2.51
N VAL A 238 -6.95 -1.04 1.56
CA VAL A 238 -8.06 -0.10 1.72
C VAL A 238 -9.35 -0.81 2.07
N LEU A 239 -9.74 -1.84 1.32
CA LEU A 239 -10.98 -2.57 1.57
C LEU A 239 -10.97 -3.30 2.92
N SER A 240 -9.83 -3.87 3.31
CA SER A 240 -9.71 -4.50 4.63
C SER A 240 -9.82 -3.47 5.76
N THR A 241 -9.24 -2.28 5.58
CA THR A 241 -9.35 -1.18 6.55
C THR A 241 -10.80 -0.69 6.66
N LEU A 242 -11.48 -0.47 5.53
CA LEU A 242 -12.87 -0.04 5.50
C LEU A 242 -13.85 -1.09 6.07
N GLN A 243 -13.51 -2.37 6.05
CA GLN A 243 -14.31 -3.38 6.75
C GLN A 243 -14.24 -3.23 8.27
N ASN A 244 -13.07 -2.82 8.79
CA ASN A 244 -12.89 -2.58 10.21
C ASN A 244 -13.40 -1.20 10.65
N HIS A 245 -13.36 -0.22 9.74
CA HIS A 245 -13.68 1.19 9.93
C HIS A 245 -14.62 1.70 8.84
N PRO A 246 -15.88 1.23 8.79
CA PRO A 246 -16.82 1.59 7.72
C PRO A 246 -17.15 3.09 7.69
N GLU A 247 -17.01 3.77 8.82
CA GLU A 247 -17.19 5.22 8.95
C GLU A 247 -16.23 6.03 8.09
N LEU A 248 -15.03 5.52 7.82
CA LEU A 248 -14.01 6.21 7.02
C LEU A 248 -14.37 6.26 5.52
N ALA A 249 -15.29 5.41 5.07
CA ALA A 249 -15.74 5.43 3.68
C ALA A 249 -16.34 6.79 3.25
N GLN A 250 -16.87 7.55 4.19
CA GLN A 250 -17.46 8.87 3.93
C GLN A 250 -16.41 9.91 3.53
N ASN A 251 -15.16 9.73 3.96
CA ASN A 251 -14.07 10.64 3.66
C ASN A 251 -13.43 10.37 2.28
N MET A 252 -13.77 9.24 1.67
CA MET A 252 -13.16 8.83 0.41
C MET A 252 -14.00 9.29 -0.77
N GLN A 253 -13.41 10.15 -1.61
CA GLN A 253 -14.01 10.47 -2.91
C GLN A 253 -13.75 9.31 -3.88
N VAL A 254 -14.78 8.54 -4.15
CA VAL A 254 -14.72 7.45 -5.12
C VAL A 254 -15.37 7.91 -6.42
N SER A 255 -14.61 7.90 -7.52
CA SER A 255 -15.16 8.14 -8.84
C SER A 255 -16.00 6.95 -9.28
N THR A 256 -17.25 7.19 -9.61
CA THR A 256 -18.14 6.18 -10.21
C THR A 256 -18.14 6.37 -11.72
N PRO A 257 -17.81 5.35 -12.51
CA PRO A 257 -17.91 5.46 -13.96
C PRO A 257 -19.39 5.53 -14.36
N GLU A 258 -19.73 6.54 -15.13
CA GLU A 258 -21.06 6.70 -15.71
C GLU A 258 -21.01 6.36 -17.21
N CYS A 259 -21.98 5.61 -17.68
CA CYS A 259 -22.13 5.33 -19.09
C CYS A 259 -23.21 6.26 -19.68
N ASP A 260 -22.82 7.07 -20.66
CA ASP A 260 -23.75 7.81 -21.47
C ASP A 260 -24.43 6.86 -22.49
N PHE A 261 -25.60 6.36 -22.13
CA PHE A 261 -26.30 5.37 -22.92
C PHE A 261 -26.71 5.86 -24.31
N ASP A 262 -26.86 7.19 -24.49
CA ASP A 262 -27.20 7.79 -25.79
C ASP A 262 -26.00 7.75 -26.76
N LYS A 263 -24.79 7.72 -26.22
CA LYS A 263 -23.52 7.63 -26.99
C LYS A 263 -22.93 6.22 -27.02
N CYS A 264 -23.40 5.33 -26.15
CA CYS A 264 -22.85 4.00 -26.02
C CYS A 264 -23.25 3.12 -27.20
N THR A 265 -22.27 2.63 -27.94
CA THR A 265 -22.48 1.69 -29.08
C THR A 265 -22.45 0.22 -28.67
N SER A 266 -22.32 -0.08 -27.38
CA SER A 266 -22.17 -1.44 -26.84
C SER A 266 -20.99 -2.22 -27.44
N CYS A 267 -19.93 -1.53 -27.89
CA CYS A 267 -18.77 -2.14 -28.54
C CYS A 267 -17.89 -2.99 -27.59
N GLY A 268 -18.06 -2.87 -26.27
CA GLY A 268 -17.29 -3.62 -25.27
C GLY A 268 -15.86 -3.09 -25.00
N GLU A 269 -15.44 -2.00 -25.65
CA GLU A 269 -14.09 -1.46 -25.47
C GLU A 269 -13.80 -1.06 -24.02
N CYS A 270 -14.75 -0.49 -23.30
CA CYS A 270 -14.59 -0.13 -21.89
C CYS A 270 -14.22 -1.35 -21.02
N VAL A 271 -14.74 -2.54 -21.35
CA VAL A 271 -14.41 -3.80 -20.65
C VAL A 271 -13.02 -4.28 -21.04
N ASN A 272 -12.65 -4.14 -22.32
CA ASN A 272 -11.36 -4.60 -22.83
C ASN A 272 -10.19 -3.74 -22.33
N VAL A 273 -10.37 -2.42 -22.30
CA VAL A 273 -9.32 -1.48 -21.89
C VAL A 273 -9.25 -1.26 -20.39
N CYS A 274 -10.27 -1.64 -19.61
CA CYS A 274 -10.27 -1.43 -18.17
C CYS A 274 -9.11 -2.21 -17.49
N PRO A 275 -8.09 -1.56 -16.95
CA PRO A 275 -6.92 -2.24 -16.41
C PRO A 275 -7.23 -2.98 -15.10
N THR A 276 -8.29 -2.55 -14.41
CA THR A 276 -8.73 -3.15 -13.14
C THR A 276 -9.86 -4.16 -13.33
N PHE A 277 -10.30 -4.37 -14.56
CA PHE A 277 -11.44 -5.22 -14.91
C PHE A 277 -12.73 -4.86 -14.13
N ALA A 278 -12.91 -3.56 -13.82
CA ALA A 278 -14.05 -3.05 -13.05
C ALA A 278 -15.33 -2.93 -13.91
N CYS A 279 -15.17 -2.83 -15.24
CA CYS A 279 -16.30 -2.78 -16.17
C CYS A 279 -16.68 -4.19 -16.62
N ASP A 280 -17.98 -4.44 -16.75
CA ASP A 280 -18.52 -5.68 -17.30
C ASP A 280 -19.70 -5.38 -18.21
N LEU A 281 -19.89 -6.18 -19.28
CA LEU A 281 -21.07 -6.14 -20.10
C LEU A 281 -22.08 -7.13 -19.52
N VAL A 282 -23.12 -6.61 -18.91
CA VAL A 282 -24.26 -7.42 -18.50
C VAL A 282 -25.13 -7.64 -19.74
N GLY A 283 -25.06 -8.83 -20.33
CA GLY A 283 -25.87 -9.17 -21.46
C GLY A 283 -27.34 -9.20 -21.05
N SER A 284 -28.16 -8.37 -21.67
CA SER A 284 -29.57 -8.67 -21.82
C SER A 284 -29.70 -9.78 -22.89
N GLY A 285 -29.90 -11.02 -22.44
CA GLY A 285 -30.28 -12.08 -23.34
C GLY A 285 -31.60 -11.82 -24.02
#